data_a9e792e1c96c138f24a9fbdc4ad493f6
#
_entry.id   a9e792e1c96c138f24a9fbdc4ad493f6
#
_cell.length_a   1.000
_cell.length_b   1.000
_cell.length_c   1.000
_cell.angle_alpha   90.00
_cell.angle_beta   90.00
_cell.angle_gamma   90.00
#
_symmetry.space_group_name_H-M   'P 1'
#
loop_
_entity.id
_entity.type
_entity.pdbx_description
1 polymer ?
#
loop_
_entity_poly.entity_id
_entity_poly.type
_entity_poly.pdbx_seq_one_letter_code
_entity_poly.pdbx_strand_id
1 'polypeptide(L)'
;MLTKQLMSGVSILLIGLALCSTAPAAKAPPAKQPVTVGDSNFHLRGCLKNSRIQFTRGKTGHVAFIGGSITEMNGYRPMVCSLLTKRFSETKFTFTDAGISSTCSTSGAGRLSTHVLGKGPVDLFFIEFAVNDDQDAGHALRECIRGMEGVIRHARTFNPNMDIVITYFVNPGMVKTINAGKNPIPMTGHKKVAEYYSISTIDLAREVAQQIKAETLTWKKFGGTHPAPFGNAMCTKMIEKLMDEAWAKPLAADAKKTAHKMPAKPIDPQSYFNARFVDPAKAKIKSGWKLGVPDWKSLKGGKRGRFTKIDMLCAEAPGAELTLEFTGKGIGAYVSAGPDAGVLEATIDGAKPVKVDLYHRYSRGLHYPRTVMFSADLKPGKHTLILKTVAIEGREQGGTAARIMQFVAN
;
A
#
# COMPACT_ATOMS: atom_id res chain seq x y z
N MET A 1 -18.14 20.05 91.81
CA MET A 1 -19.30 19.31 92.28
C MET A 1 -19.68 18.31 91.29
N LEU A 2 -19.30 17.05 91.54
CA LEU A 2 -20.15 15.84 91.71
C LEU A 2 -21.19 15.66 90.57
N THR A 3 -21.29 14.58 89.92
CA THR A 3 -21.32 13.16 90.38
C THR A 3 -21.04 12.20 89.25
N LYS A 4 -20.38 11.11 89.63
CA LYS A 4 -20.22 9.81 88.88
C LYS A 4 -21.57 9.14 88.67
N GLN A 5 -21.76 8.45 87.58
CA GLN A 5 -22.48 7.16 87.57
C GLN A 5 -21.87 6.19 86.57
N LEU A 6 -21.49 5.03 87.07
CA LEU A 6 -21.15 3.80 86.37
C LEU A 6 -22.43 3.19 85.77
N MET A 7 -22.30 2.63 84.59
CA MET A 7 -23.13 1.48 84.19
C MET A 7 -22.31 0.53 83.32
N SER A 8 -22.43 -0.71 83.72
CA SER A 8 -21.75 -1.92 83.33
C SER A 8 -21.90 -2.32 81.88
N GLY A 9 -20.83 -2.97 81.41
CA GLY A 9 -20.75 -3.53 80.06
C GLY A 9 -21.57 -4.80 79.87
N VAL A 10 -21.94 -4.97 78.63
CA VAL A 10 -22.31 -6.31 78.05
C VAL A 10 -21.52 -6.42 76.76
N SER A 11 -20.52 -7.32 76.75
CA SER A 11 -19.78 -7.67 75.55
C SER A 11 -20.59 -8.67 74.72
N ILE A 12 -21.08 -8.23 73.58
CA ILE A 12 -21.67 -9.15 72.57
C ILE A 12 -20.57 -9.52 71.59
N LEU A 13 -20.17 -10.76 71.62
CA LEU A 13 -19.22 -11.39 70.72
C LEU A 13 -19.93 -11.67 69.38
N LEU A 14 -19.72 -10.81 68.36
CA LEU A 14 -20.18 -11.05 67.00
C LEU A 14 -19.15 -11.90 66.28
N ILE A 15 -19.51 -13.22 66.08
CA ILE A 15 -18.77 -14.12 65.20
C ILE A 15 -19.10 -13.74 63.76
N GLY A 16 -18.19 -13.01 63.11
CA GLY A 16 -18.29 -12.71 61.69
C GLY A 16 -17.97 -13.98 60.84
N LEU A 17 -18.98 -14.59 60.23
CA LEU A 17 -18.76 -15.52 59.15
C LEU A 17 -18.23 -14.80 57.95
N ALA A 18 -16.95 -14.97 57.65
CA ALA A 18 -16.34 -14.53 56.39
C ALA A 18 -16.83 -15.45 55.23
N LEU A 19 -17.81 -15.01 54.48
CA LEU A 19 -18.18 -15.61 53.20
C LEU A 19 -17.03 -15.32 52.20
N CYS A 20 -16.15 -16.30 52.01
CA CYS A 20 -15.19 -16.30 50.89
C CYS A 20 -15.99 -16.42 49.60
N SER A 21 -16.25 -15.28 48.96
CA SER A 21 -16.74 -15.22 47.57
C SER A 21 -15.59 -15.61 46.64
N THR A 22 -15.62 -16.85 46.16
CA THR A 22 -14.73 -17.27 45.06
C THR A 22 -15.18 -16.59 43.81
N ALA A 23 -14.42 -15.56 43.37
CA ALA A 23 -14.57 -14.97 42.06
C ALA A 23 -14.37 -16.07 40.98
N PRO A 24 -15.22 -16.14 39.97
CA PRO A 24 -15.04 -17.14 38.91
C PRO A 24 -13.69 -16.89 38.23
N ALA A 25 -12.86 -17.91 38.11
CA ALA A 25 -11.59 -17.88 37.43
C ALA A 25 -11.79 -17.32 36.02
N ALA A 26 -11.06 -16.25 35.66
CA ALA A 26 -11.07 -15.67 34.31
C ALA A 26 -10.77 -16.80 33.32
N LYS A 27 -11.70 -17.05 32.39
CA LYS A 27 -11.50 -18.02 31.32
C LYS A 27 -10.19 -17.69 30.61
N ALA A 28 -9.26 -18.64 30.58
CA ALA A 28 -8.03 -18.52 29.80
C ALA A 28 -8.38 -18.08 28.35
N PRO A 29 -7.63 -17.15 27.75
CA PRO A 29 -7.89 -16.74 26.39
C PRO A 29 -7.90 -17.99 25.49
N PRO A 30 -8.84 -18.08 24.54
CA PRO A 30 -8.96 -19.26 23.68
C PRO A 30 -7.62 -19.48 22.96
N ALA A 31 -7.13 -20.72 22.97
CA ALA A 31 -5.90 -21.10 22.30
C ALA A 31 -5.96 -20.60 20.85
N LYS A 32 -4.90 -19.89 20.40
CA LYS A 32 -4.81 -19.39 19.03
C LYS A 32 -4.93 -20.58 18.09
N GLN A 33 -6.02 -20.65 17.31
CA GLN A 33 -6.19 -21.70 16.33
C GLN A 33 -4.99 -21.72 15.38
N PRO A 34 -4.42 -22.89 15.04
CA PRO A 34 -3.31 -22.99 14.12
C PRO A 34 -3.71 -22.43 12.74
N VAL A 35 -2.83 -21.64 12.17
CA VAL A 35 -3.00 -21.11 10.81
C VAL A 35 -2.54 -22.16 9.83
N THR A 36 -3.47 -22.66 9.01
CA THR A 36 -3.19 -23.64 7.95
C THR A 36 -3.27 -22.96 6.61
N VAL A 37 -2.27 -23.17 5.74
CA VAL A 37 -2.21 -22.71 4.36
C VAL A 37 -1.67 -23.82 3.47
N GLY A 38 -2.18 -23.89 2.24
CA GLY A 38 -1.74 -24.86 1.23
C GLY A 38 -0.32 -24.59 0.72
N ASP A 39 0.17 -25.49 -0.12
CA ASP A 39 1.50 -25.41 -0.75
C ASP A 39 1.43 -25.00 -2.23
N SER A 40 0.23 -24.80 -2.78
CA SER A 40 0.02 -24.54 -4.20
C SER A 40 -0.14 -23.07 -4.58
N ASN A 41 -0.36 -22.18 -3.59
CA ASN A 41 -0.73 -20.78 -3.82
C ASN A 41 0.42 -19.81 -3.57
N PHE A 42 1.66 -20.26 -3.67
CA PHE A 42 2.83 -19.38 -3.80
C PHE A 42 3.74 -19.93 -4.90
N HIS A 43 4.49 -19.07 -5.54
CA HIS A 43 5.34 -19.45 -6.65
C HIS A 43 6.73 -18.86 -6.49
N LEU A 44 7.70 -19.71 -6.24
CA LEU A 44 9.10 -19.34 -6.21
C LEU A 44 9.59 -19.16 -7.67
N ARG A 45 10.08 -17.96 -7.99
CA ARG A 45 10.72 -17.59 -9.25
C ARG A 45 12.00 -16.82 -8.97
N GLY A 46 13.05 -17.11 -9.71
CA GLY A 46 14.30 -16.35 -9.64
C GLY A 46 15.07 -16.43 -8.32
N CYS A 47 14.70 -17.29 -7.39
CA CYS A 47 15.21 -17.50 -6.03
C CYS A 47 15.41 -16.20 -5.19
N LEU A 48 15.42 -16.31 -3.87
CA LEU A 48 15.74 -15.22 -2.93
C LEU A 48 17.19 -15.33 -2.42
N LYS A 49 18.13 -15.65 -3.34
CA LYS A 49 19.52 -15.96 -2.98
C LYS A 49 20.29 -14.72 -2.54
N ASN A 50 20.06 -13.59 -3.20
CA ASN A 50 20.83 -12.36 -2.96
C ASN A 50 20.57 -11.80 -1.55
N SER A 51 19.31 -11.74 -1.15
CA SER A 51 18.91 -11.32 0.19
C SER A 51 19.46 -12.30 1.25
N ARG A 52 19.38 -13.64 0.99
CA ARG A 52 19.95 -14.64 1.89
C ARG A 52 21.44 -14.45 2.09
N ILE A 53 22.22 -14.22 1.00
CA ILE A 53 23.66 -13.96 1.09
C ILE A 53 23.93 -12.73 1.95
N GLN A 54 23.16 -11.65 1.70
CA GLN A 54 23.29 -10.41 2.46
C GLN A 54 23.02 -10.62 3.95
N PHE A 55 21.92 -11.31 4.27
CA PHE A 55 21.51 -11.56 5.65
C PHE A 55 22.50 -12.50 6.37
N THR A 56 22.92 -13.60 5.70
CA THR A 56 23.76 -14.60 6.32
C THR A 56 25.21 -14.17 6.47
N ARG A 57 25.80 -13.53 5.43
CA ARG A 57 27.24 -13.19 5.37
C ARG A 57 27.51 -11.72 5.63
N GLY A 58 26.68 -10.84 5.04
CA GLY A 58 26.81 -9.40 5.25
C GLY A 58 26.36 -8.96 6.65
N LYS A 59 25.60 -9.81 7.35
CA LYS A 59 25.04 -9.54 8.68
C LYS A 59 24.29 -8.20 8.77
N THR A 60 23.83 -7.71 7.63
CA THR A 60 22.96 -6.54 7.50
C THR A 60 21.87 -6.85 6.49
N GLY A 61 20.71 -6.21 6.60
CA GLY A 61 19.62 -6.38 5.67
C GLY A 61 18.71 -5.16 5.64
N HIS A 62 18.41 -4.68 4.45
CA HIS A 62 17.34 -3.68 4.26
C HIS A 62 16.17 -4.32 3.56
N VAL A 63 15.03 -4.38 4.25
CA VAL A 63 13.77 -4.94 3.75
C VAL A 63 12.76 -3.83 3.62
N ALA A 64 12.18 -3.67 2.44
CA ALA A 64 11.18 -2.64 2.18
C ALA A 64 9.83 -3.25 1.82
N PHE A 65 8.76 -2.52 2.15
CA PHE A 65 7.38 -2.87 1.85
C PHE A 65 6.69 -1.68 1.20
N ILE A 66 6.08 -1.88 0.02
CA ILE A 66 5.27 -0.87 -0.64
C ILE A 66 3.88 -1.43 -0.95
N GLY A 67 2.85 -0.63 -0.71
CA GLY A 67 1.47 -1.05 -0.93
C GLY A 67 0.46 0.00 -0.49
N GLY A 68 -0.79 -0.42 -0.41
CA GLY A 68 -1.91 0.37 0.08
C GLY A 68 -2.05 0.34 1.61
N SER A 69 -3.32 0.38 2.06
CA SER A 69 -3.67 0.33 3.49
C SER A 69 -3.29 -0.97 4.18
N ILE A 70 -3.32 -2.08 3.46
CA ILE A 70 -2.97 -3.40 4.00
C ILE A 70 -1.48 -3.46 4.37
N THR A 71 -0.63 -2.81 3.58
CA THR A 71 0.80 -2.68 3.89
C THR A 71 1.06 -1.62 4.97
N GLU A 72 0.31 -0.49 4.98
CA GLU A 72 0.45 0.57 5.98
C GLU A 72 0.08 0.11 7.40
N MET A 73 -0.96 -0.72 7.53
CA MET A 73 -1.41 -1.21 8.84
C MET A 73 -0.38 -2.12 9.52
N ASN A 74 -0.47 -2.23 10.86
CA ASN A 74 0.33 -3.16 11.64
C ASN A 74 -0.20 -4.62 11.51
N GLY A 75 -0.14 -5.14 10.28
CA GLY A 75 -0.60 -6.48 9.92
C GLY A 75 0.55 -7.43 9.58
N TYR A 76 0.54 -7.96 8.34
CA TYR A 76 1.54 -8.93 7.88
C TYR A 76 2.97 -8.38 7.90
N ARG A 77 3.16 -7.10 7.57
CA ARG A 77 4.48 -6.47 7.50
C ARG A 77 5.30 -6.63 8.79
N PRO A 78 4.86 -6.20 9.99
CA PRO A 78 5.61 -6.41 11.21
C PRO A 78 5.79 -7.90 11.57
N MET A 79 4.86 -8.78 11.16
CA MET A 79 5.04 -10.22 11.34
C MET A 79 6.18 -10.76 10.49
N VAL A 80 6.32 -10.33 9.23
CA VAL A 80 7.43 -10.68 8.33
C VAL A 80 8.74 -10.11 8.86
N CYS A 81 8.75 -8.87 9.36
CA CYS A 81 9.93 -8.29 10.02
C CYS A 81 10.40 -9.17 11.20
N SER A 82 9.46 -9.59 12.06
CA SER A 82 9.76 -10.47 13.19
C SER A 82 10.25 -11.85 12.75
N LEU A 83 9.65 -12.42 11.69
CA LEU A 83 10.08 -13.69 11.10
C LEU A 83 11.53 -13.62 10.62
N LEU A 84 11.89 -12.57 9.87
CA LEU A 84 13.25 -12.38 9.35
C LEU A 84 14.27 -12.16 10.48
N THR A 85 13.94 -11.32 11.46
CA THR A 85 14.80 -11.07 12.63
C THR A 85 15.07 -12.34 13.43
N LYS A 86 14.05 -13.20 13.61
CA LYS A 86 14.21 -14.49 14.30
C LYS A 86 15.05 -15.48 13.49
N ARG A 87 14.81 -15.52 12.16
CA ARG A 87 15.53 -16.45 11.27
C ARG A 87 17.01 -16.10 11.09
N PHE A 88 17.34 -14.82 11.14
CA PHE A 88 18.70 -14.29 11.00
C PHE A 88 19.06 -13.44 12.22
N SER A 89 19.17 -14.09 13.38
CA SER A 89 19.34 -13.42 14.69
C SER A 89 20.60 -12.55 14.79
N GLU A 90 21.63 -12.84 14.00
CA GLU A 90 22.88 -12.07 13.96
C GLU A 90 22.86 -10.94 12.91
N THR A 91 21.77 -10.76 12.20
CA THR A 91 21.64 -9.75 11.13
C THR A 91 21.03 -8.46 11.66
N LYS A 92 21.71 -7.35 11.44
CA LYS A 92 21.16 -6.03 11.72
C LYS A 92 20.22 -5.60 10.59
N PHE A 93 18.93 -5.66 10.84
CA PHE A 93 17.90 -5.27 9.87
C PHE A 93 17.54 -3.79 9.95
N THR A 94 17.28 -3.21 8.79
CA THR A 94 16.52 -1.97 8.59
C THR A 94 15.26 -2.32 7.84
N PHE A 95 14.11 -1.78 8.29
CA PHE A 95 12.81 -2.01 7.67
C PHE A 95 12.20 -0.69 7.19
N THR A 96 11.82 -0.62 5.92
CA THR A 96 11.13 0.54 5.34
C THR A 96 9.66 0.22 5.13
N ASP A 97 8.79 0.96 5.82
CA ASP A 97 7.36 0.98 5.57
C ASP A 97 7.02 2.09 4.58
N ALA A 98 6.70 1.70 3.35
CA ALA A 98 6.18 2.58 2.31
C ALA A 98 4.72 2.27 1.97
N GLY A 99 3.95 1.72 2.91
CA GLY A 99 2.49 1.60 2.82
C GLY A 99 1.83 2.98 2.89
N ILE A 100 0.92 3.26 1.98
CA ILE A 100 0.06 4.45 2.01
C ILE A 100 -1.34 4.04 1.61
N SER A 101 -2.26 4.13 2.56
CA SER A 101 -3.65 3.78 2.34
C SER A 101 -4.24 4.42 1.08
N SER A 102 -5.02 3.63 0.34
CA SER A 102 -5.69 4.06 -0.88
C SER A 102 -4.81 4.27 -2.11
N THR A 103 -3.50 4.03 -2.03
CA THR A 103 -2.62 4.15 -3.19
C THR A 103 -2.55 2.84 -3.98
N CYS A 104 -2.63 2.95 -5.30
CA CYS A 104 -2.54 1.88 -6.29
C CYS A 104 -1.13 1.73 -6.86
N SER A 105 -0.92 0.80 -7.79
CA SER A 105 0.39 0.55 -8.41
C SER A 105 0.94 1.76 -9.17
N THR A 106 0.10 2.55 -9.82
CA THR A 106 0.48 3.82 -10.48
C THR A 106 1.07 4.81 -9.48
N SER A 107 0.39 4.98 -8.32
CA SER A 107 0.92 5.80 -7.22
C SER A 107 2.22 5.21 -6.66
N GLY A 108 2.29 3.87 -6.56
CA GLY A 108 3.47 3.13 -6.15
C GLY A 108 4.68 3.45 -7.02
N ALA A 109 4.52 3.44 -8.35
CA ALA A 109 5.56 3.77 -9.30
C ALA A 109 6.04 5.23 -9.14
N GLY A 110 5.12 6.18 -9.03
CA GLY A 110 5.45 7.60 -8.88
C GLY A 110 6.24 7.94 -7.61
N ARG A 111 5.93 7.23 -6.50
CA ARG A 111 6.54 7.49 -5.18
C ARG A 111 7.71 6.57 -4.82
N LEU A 112 8.05 5.61 -5.70
CA LEU A 112 9.06 4.58 -5.42
C LEU A 112 10.43 5.19 -5.05
N SER A 113 10.92 6.13 -5.87
CA SER A 113 12.21 6.79 -5.63
C SER A 113 12.27 7.46 -4.27
N THR A 114 11.22 8.21 -3.89
CA THR A 114 11.20 8.99 -2.64
C THR A 114 10.98 8.12 -1.41
N HIS A 115 10.06 7.15 -1.50
CA HIS A 115 9.59 6.43 -0.32
C HIS A 115 10.31 5.10 -0.06
N VAL A 116 10.99 4.55 -1.07
CA VAL A 116 11.72 3.27 -0.97
C VAL A 116 13.18 3.44 -1.32
N LEU A 117 13.50 3.78 -2.58
CA LEU A 117 14.87 3.76 -3.07
C LEU A 117 15.76 4.82 -2.43
N GLY A 118 15.20 6.00 -2.12
CA GLY A 118 15.90 7.06 -1.38
C GLY A 118 16.18 6.75 0.10
N LYS A 119 15.72 5.59 0.60
CA LYS A 119 16.02 5.13 1.98
C LYS A 119 17.28 4.26 2.05
N GLY A 120 17.93 4.01 0.93
CA GLY A 120 19.13 3.20 0.80
C GLY A 120 18.90 1.93 -0.03
N PRO A 121 19.99 1.16 -0.29
CA PRO A 121 19.89 -0.09 -1.04
C PRO A 121 18.98 -1.08 -0.33
N VAL A 122 17.96 -1.59 -1.05
CA VAL A 122 17.03 -2.60 -0.56
C VAL A 122 17.49 -3.98 -1.02
N ASP A 123 17.56 -4.95 -0.10
CA ASP A 123 17.96 -6.34 -0.39
C ASP A 123 16.74 -7.22 -0.70
N LEU A 124 15.63 -7.02 0.02
CA LEU A 124 14.39 -7.75 -0.15
C LEU A 124 13.19 -6.78 -0.17
N PHE A 125 12.38 -6.87 -1.21
CA PHE A 125 11.31 -5.91 -1.46
C PHE A 125 9.95 -6.61 -1.62
N PHE A 126 8.99 -6.27 -0.76
CA PHE A 126 7.61 -6.74 -0.83
C PHE A 126 6.70 -5.70 -1.47
N ILE A 127 5.86 -6.14 -2.41
CA ILE A 127 4.95 -5.28 -3.18
C ILE A 127 3.52 -5.80 -3.07
N GLU A 128 2.56 -4.91 -2.75
CA GLU A 128 1.15 -5.25 -2.63
C GLU A 128 0.28 -4.12 -3.19
N PHE A 129 -0.47 -4.36 -4.28
CA PHE A 129 -1.39 -3.38 -4.87
C PHE A 129 -2.65 -4.00 -5.48
N ALA A 130 -2.82 -5.33 -5.49
CA ALA A 130 -3.90 -5.97 -6.22
C ALA A 130 -5.30 -5.48 -5.78
N VAL A 131 -5.51 -5.30 -4.47
CA VAL A 131 -6.77 -4.80 -3.93
C VAL A 131 -7.02 -3.35 -4.32
N ASN A 132 -6.00 -2.50 -4.27
CA ASN A 132 -6.16 -1.09 -4.59
C ASN A 132 -6.31 -0.83 -6.09
N ASP A 133 -5.62 -1.60 -6.94
CA ASP A 133 -5.80 -1.53 -8.39
C ASP A 133 -7.21 -1.98 -8.80
N ASP A 134 -7.82 -2.93 -8.06
CA ASP A 134 -9.19 -3.41 -8.27
C ASP A 134 -10.23 -2.39 -7.78
N GLN A 135 -10.32 -2.24 -6.45
CA GLN A 135 -11.45 -1.52 -5.84
C GLN A 135 -11.27 -0.01 -5.76
N ASP A 136 -10.03 0.47 -5.64
CA ASP A 136 -9.76 1.90 -5.48
C ASP A 136 -9.57 2.59 -6.83
N ALA A 137 -8.71 2.06 -7.68
CA ALA A 137 -8.39 2.67 -8.96
C ALA A 137 -9.28 2.18 -10.11
N GLY A 138 -9.81 0.95 -10.01
CA GLY A 138 -10.56 0.33 -11.11
C GLY A 138 -9.70 0.19 -12.37
N HIS A 139 -8.42 -0.14 -12.21
CA HIS A 139 -7.46 -0.18 -13.31
C HIS A 139 -7.84 -1.21 -14.36
N ALA A 140 -7.82 -0.80 -15.63
CA ALA A 140 -7.81 -1.73 -16.75
C ALA A 140 -6.51 -2.59 -16.74
N LEU A 141 -6.53 -3.72 -17.41
CA LEU A 141 -5.39 -4.66 -17.45
C LEU A 141 -4.07 -3.98 -17.83
N ARG A 142 -4.10 -3.10 -18.84
CA ARG A 142 -2.91 -2.38 -19.30
C ARG A 142 -2.33 -1.49 -18.21
N GLU A 143 -3.20 -0.83 -17.44
CA GLU A 143 -2.77 0.07 -16.37
C GLU A 143 -2.19 -0.70 -15.17
N CYS A 144 -2.77 -1.86 -14.82
CA CYS A 144 -2.19 -2.77 -13.83
C CYS A 144 -0.78 -3.24 -14.23
N ILE A 145 -0.58 -3.54 -15.52
CA ILE A 145 0.74 -3.90 -16.07
C ILE A 145 1.69 -2.72 -15.94
N ARG A 146 1.30 -1.54 -16.42
CA ARG A 146 2.13 -0.32 -16.42
C ARG A 146 2.61 0.06 -15.02
N GLY A 147 1.71 0.02 -14.05
CA GLY A 147 2.01 0.35 -12.66
C GLY A 147 2.97 -0.66 -12.03
N MET A 148 2.65 -1.95 -12.09
CA MET A 148 3.47 -3.01 -11.50
C MET A 148 4.82 -3.14 -12.20
N GLU A 149 4.87 -3.14 -13.53
CA GLU A 149 6.11 -3.17 -14.29
C GLU A 149 6.96 -1.93 -14.00
N GLY A 150 6.31 -0.77 -13.84
CA GLY A 150 6.96 0.47 -13.43
C GLY A 150 7.73 0.31 -12.13
N VAL A 151 7.08 -0.20 -11.09
CA VAL A 151 7.71 -0.45 -9.78
C VAL A 151 8.89 -1.42 -9.90
N ILE A 152 8.68 -2.58 -10.54
CA ILE A 152 9.69 -3.64 -10.60
C ILE A 152 10.90 -3.23 -11.44
N ARG A 153 10.66 -2.68 -12.64
CA ARG A 153 11.74 -2.31 -13.55
C ARG A 153 12.59 -1.18 -12.97
N HIS A 154 11.95 -0.17 -12.39
CA HIS A 154 12.65 0.92 -11.71
C HIS A 154 13.47 0.41 -10.51
N ALA A 155 12.89 -0.44 -9.65
CA ALA A 155 13.57 -1.02 -8.50
C ALA A 155 14.82 -1.82 -8.91
N ARG A 156 14.73 -2.69 -9.92
CA ARG A 156 15.86 -3.48 -10.42
C ARG A 156 16.88 -2.69 -11.22
N THR A 157 16.48 -1.60 -11.86
CA THR A 157 17.43 -0.65 -12.49
C THR A 157 18.28 0.01 -11.41
N PHE A 158 17.67 0.37 -10.28
CA PHE A 158 18.36 0.97 -9.14
C PHE A 158 19.28 -0.03 -8.42
N ASN A 159 18.79 -1.24 -8.13
CA ASN A 159 19.56 -2.33 -7.52
C ASN A 159 19.28 -3.66 -8.25
N PRO A 160 20.14 -4.07 -9.19
CA PRO A 160 19.96 -5.32 -9.94
C PRO A 160 19.95 -6.59 -9.08
N ASN A 161 20.49 -6.53 -7.84
CA ASN A 161 20.53 -7.64 -6.92
C ASN A 161 19.29 -7.73 -6.01
N MET A 162 18.35 -6.80 -6.11
CA MET A 162 17.17 -6.76 -5.24
C MET A 162 16.27 -7.98 -5.47
N ASP A 163 16.06 -8.79 -4.43
CA ASP A 163 15.04 -9.82 -4.42
C ASP A 163 13.66 -9.20 -4.20
N ILE A 164 12.66 -9.63 -4.98
CA ILE A 164 11.33 -9.04 -4.96
C ILE A 164 10.27 -10.14 -4.78
N VAL A 165 9.26 -9.86 -3.96
CA VAL A 165 8.08 -10.70 -3.74
C VAL A 165 6.83 -9.86 -3.92
N ILE A 166 5.89 -10.33 -4.76
CA ILE A 166 4.57 -9.71 -4.91
C ILE A 166 3.56 -10.52 -4.11
N THR A 167 2.72 -9.84 -3.32
CA THR A 167 1.65 -10.47 -2.55
C THR A 167 0.29 -10.01 -3.06
N TYR A 168 -0.60 -10.95 -3.37
CA TYR A 168 -1.97 -10.66 -3.78
C TYR A 168 -2.91 -10.83 -2.60
N PHE A 169 -3.30 -9.73 -1.97
CA PHE A 169 -4.42 -9.68 -1.04
C PHE A 169 -5.74 -9.66 -1.80
N VAL A 170 -6.87 -9.68 -1.09
CA VAL A 170 -8.17 -9.96 -1.68
C VAL A 170 -9.27 -9.09 -1.05
N ASN A 171 -10.26 -8.74 -1.87
CA ASN A 171 -11.54 -8.16 -1.45
C ASN A 171 -12.71 -9.12 -1.81
N PRO A 172 -13.96 -8.87 -1.36
CA PRO A 172 -15.08 -9.76 -1.65
C PRO A 172 -15.36 -9.96 -3.15
N GLY A 173 -15.18 -8.92 -3.96
CA GLY A 173 -15.34 -9.00 -5.42
C GLY A 173 -14.34 -9.96 -6.06
N MET A 174 -13.09 -9.86 -5.64
CA MET A 174 -12.02 -10.77 -6.08
C MET A 174 -12.28 -12.22 -5.65
N VAL A 175 -12.75 -12.46 -4.39
CA VAL A 175 -13.14 -13.80 -3.94
C VAL A 175 -14.21 -14.39 -4.86
N LYS A 176 -15.27 -13.62 -5.17
CA LYS A 176 -16.34 -14.04 -6.09
C LYS A 176 -15.79 -14.39 -7.48
N THR A 177 -14.91 -13.54 -8.02
CA THR A 177 -14.29 -13.75 -9.34
C THR A 177 -13.45 -15.02 -9.38
N ILE A 178 -12.62 -15.26 -8.35
CA ILE A 178 -11.76 -16.45 -8.24
C ILE A 178 -12.62 -17.72 -8.12
N ASN A 179 -13.66 -17.69 -7.28
CA ASN A 179 -14.54 -18.86 -7.09
C ASN A 179 -15.42 -19.16 -8.31
N ALA A 180 -15.62 -18.19 -9.21
CA ALA A 180 -16.20 -18.39 -10.53
C ALA A 180 -15.19 -18.90 -11.58
N GLY A 181 -13.97 -19.30 -11.19
CA GLY A 181 -12.92 -19.83 -12.07
C GLY A 181 -12.19 -18.76 -12.90
N LYS A 182 -12.36 -17.47 -12.58
CA LYS A 182 -11.73 -16.36 -13.30
C LYS A 182 -10.62 -15.72 -12.47
N ASN A 183 -9.71 -15.01 -13.10
CA ASN A 183 -8.72 -14.20 -12.40
C ASN A 183 -9.18 -12.73 -12.35
N PRO A 184 -9.10 -12.06 -11.20
CA PRO A 184 -9.25 -10.60 -11.12
C PRO A 184 -8.27 -9.88 -12.05
N ILE A 185 -8.70 -8.77 -12.64
CA ILE A 185 -7.89 -8.01 -13.62
C ILE A 185 -6.51 -7.62 -13.05
N PRO A 186 -6.40 -7.06 -11.83
CA PRO A 186 -5.09 -6.72 -11.27
C PRO A 186 -4.18 -7.93 -11.08
N MET A 187 -4.72 -9.03 -10.59
CA MET A 187 -3.92 -10.27 -10.44
C MET A 187 -3.43 -10.77 -11.78
N THR A 188 -4.24 -10.69 -12.85
CA THR A 188 -3.83 -11.06 -14.21
C THR A 188 -2.68 -10.19 -14.70
N GLY A 189 -2.77 -8.88 -14.53
CA GLY A 189 -1.73 -7.93 -14.92
C GLY A 189 -0.43 -8.11 -14.13
N HIS A 190 -0.55 -8.18 -12.81
CA HIS A 190 0.61 -8.35 -11.92
C HIS A 190 1.28 -9.71 -12.10
N LYS A 191 0.51 -10.77 -12.32
CA LYS A 191 1.04 -12.11 -12.62
C LYS A 191 1.85 -12.11 -13.91
N LYS A 192 1.32 -11.50 -14.99
CA LYS A 192 2.05 -11.35 -16.26
C LYS A 192 3.40 -10.66 -16.06
N VAL A 193 3.44 -9.60 -15.25
CA VAL A 193 4.68 -8.91 -14.92
C VAL A 193 5.60 -9.81 -14.08
N ALA A 194 5.06 -10.49 -13.06
CA ALA A 194 5.84 -11.38 -12.21
C ALA A 194 6.51 -12.51 -13.01
N GLU A 195 5.79 -13.11 -13.93
CA GLU A 195 6.31 -14.16 -14.83
C GLU A 195 7.41 -13.63 -15.76
N TYR A 196 7.17 -12.47 -16.37
CA TYR A 196 8.12 -11.86 -17.31
C TYR A 196 9.45 -11.46 -16.65
N TYR A 197 9.41 -11.01 -15.41
CA TYR A 197 10.59 -10.59 -14.64
C TYR A 197 11.10 -11.65 -13.66
N SER A 198 10.56 -12.87 -13.70
CA SER A 198 10.88 -13.96 -12.77
C SER A 198 10.79 -13.54 -11.30
N ILE A 199 9.67 -12.93 -10.92
CA ILE A 199 9.37 -12.48 -9.56
C ILE A 199 8.56 -13.52 -8.81
N SER A 200 8.97 -13.82 -7.58
CA SER A 200 8.21 -14.70 -6.68
C SER A 200 6.89 -14.07 -6.25
N THR A 201 5.85 -14.89 -6.11
CA THR A 201 4.51 -14.41 -5.77
C THR A 201 3.86 -15.20 -4.64
N ILE A 202 3.08 -14.52 -3.81
CA ILE A 202 2.19 -15.09 -2.80
C ILE A 202 0.75 -14.82 -3.26
N ASP A 203 0.04 -15.85 -3.68
CA ASP A 203 -1.37 -15.78 -4.09
C ASP A 203 -2.31 -16.04 -2.91
N LEU A 204 -2.22 -15.16 -1.89
CA LEU A 204 -3.10 -15.21 -0.73
C LEU A 204 -4.58 -15.07 -1.13
N ALA A 205 -4.86 -14.32 -2.20
CA ALA A 205 -6.21 -14.15 -2.71
C ALA A 205 -6.85 -15.49 -3.09
N ARG A 206 -6.11 -16.32 -3.80
CA ARG A 206 -6.56 -17.66 -4.21
C ARG A 206 -6.67 -18.60 -3.01
N GLU A 207 -5.70 -18.57 -2.11
CA GLU A 207 -5.72 -19.35 -0.88
C GLU A 207 -6.99 -19.07 -0.06
N VAL A 208 -7.29 -17.80 0.17
CA VAL A 208 -8.50 -17.37 0.91
C VAL A 208 -9.77 -17.77 0.16
N ALA A 209 -9.84 -17.56 -1.15
CA ALA A 209 -11.00 -17.90 -1.95
C ALA A 209 -11.29 -19.42 -1.94
N GLN A 210 -10.26 -20.25 -2.05
CA GLN A 210 -10.37 -21.70 -2.00
C GLN A 210 -10.82 -22.19 -0.62
N GLN A 211 -10.24 -21.67 0.47
CA GLN A 211 -10.64 -22.03 1.83
C GLN A 211 -12.08 -21.58 2.14
N ILE A 212 -12.52 -20.43 1.64
CA ILE A 212 -13.91 -19.97 1.78
C ILE A 212 -14.84 -20.91 1.00
N LYS A 213 -14.48 -21.30 -0.23
CA LYS A 213 -15.27 -22.24 -1.04
C LYS A 213 -15.37 -23.64 -0.40
N ALA A 214 -14.30 -24.06 0.28
CA ALA A 214 -14.23 -25.32 1.02
C ALA A 214 -14.83 -25.22 2.44
N GLU A 215 -15.41 -24.08 2.83
CA GLU A 215 -16.00 -23.81 4.15
C GLU A 215 -15.04 -23.97 5.35
N THR A 216 -13.73 -24.02 5.10
CA THR A 216 -12.69 -24.09 6.15
C THR A 216 -12.29 -22.73 6.70
N LEU A 217 -12.65 -21.64 5.99
CA LEU A 217 -12.43 -20.25 6.38
C LEU A 217 -13.69 -19.43 6.14
N THR A 218 -14.00 -18.50 7.05
CA THR A 218 -15.01 -17.48 6.81
C THR A 218 -14.35 -16.12 6.51
N TRP A 219 -15.02 -15.28 5.70
CA TRP A 219 -14.56 -13.91 5.45
C TRP A 219 -14.38 -13.11 6.75
N LYS A 220 -15.27 -13.32 7.75
CA LYS A 220 -15.16 -12.70 9.07
C LYS A 220 -13.91 -13.14 9.83
N LYS A 221 -13.54 -14.44 9.77
CA LYS A 221 -12.33 -14.96 10.42
C LYS A 221 -11.06 -14.43 9.74
N PHE A 222 -11.06 -14.31 8.41
CA PHE A 222 -9.97 -13.67 7.67
C PHE A 222 -9.82 -12.20 8.08
N GLY A 223 -10.91 -11.50 8.37
CA GLY A 223 -10.95 -10.14 8.89
C GLY A 223 -11.37 -9.08 7.89
N GLY A 224 -11.77 -9.47 6.69
CA GLY A 224 -12.22 -8.56 5.64
C GLY A 224 -11.10 -8.13 4.70
N THR A 225 -11.35 -7.09 3.91
CA THR A 225 -10.35 -6.50 3.00
C THR A 225 -9.08 -6.04 3.74
N HIS A 226 -9.24 -5.57 4.97
CA HIS A 226 -8.13 -5.32 5.89
C HIS A 226 -8.06 -6.52 6.85
N PRO A 227 -7.13 -7.47 6.65
CA PRO A 227 -7.13 -8.72 7.39
C PRO A 227 -6.99 -8.53 8.89
N ALA A 228 -7.74 -9.33 9.65
CA ALA A 228 -7.54 -9.48 11.10
C ALA A 228 -6.19 -10.17 11.38
N PRO A 229 -5.75 -10.28 12.65
CA PRO A 229 -4.50 -10.95 12.99
C PRO A 229 -4.37 -12.35 12.39
N PHE A 230 -5.48 -13.11 12.30
CA PHE A 230 -5.50 -14.43 11.67
C PHE A 230 -5.18 -14.37 10.17
N GLY A 231 -5.84 -13.47 9.40
CA GLY A 231 -5.60 -13.31 7.97
C GLY A 231 -4.18 -12.79 7.67
N ASN A 232 -3.66 -11.88 8.50
CA ASN A 232 -2.26 -11.43 8.40
C ASN A 232 -1.27 -12.57 8.69
N ALA A 233 -1.57 -13.44 9.65
CA ALA A 233 -0.76 -14.62 9.95
C ALA A 233 -0.79 -15.64 8.79
N MET A 234 -1.91 -15.79 8.07
CA MET A 234 -1.97 -16.59 6.83
C MET A 234 -0.98 -16.09 5.78
N CYS A 235 -0.99 -14.78 5.51
CA CYS A 235 -0.03 -14.15 4.59
C CYS A 235 1.41 -14.43 5.01
N THR A 236 1.73 -14.19 6.29
CA THR A 236 3.08 -14.40 6.83
C THR A 236 3.50 -15.87 6.72
N LYS A 237 2.59 -16.83 6.98
CA LYS A 237 2.87 -18.26 6.85
C LYS A 237 3.15 -18.67 5.41
N MET A 238 2.44 -18.11 4.43
CA MET A 238 2.73 -18.35 3.01
C MET A 238 4.09 -17.76 2.61
N ILE A 239 4.44 -16.59 3.11
CA ILE A 239 5.76 -15.99 2.90
C ILE A 239 6.85 -16.85 3.55
N GLU A 240 6.63 -17.36 4.75
CA GLU A 240 7.54 -18.28 5.44
C GLU A 240 7.79 -19.53 4.60
N LYS A 241 6.72 -20.19 4.08
CA LYS A 241 6.84 -21.36 3.21
C LYS A 241 7.62 -21.07 1.92
N LEU A 242 7.35 -19.92 1.27
CA LEU A 242 8.14 -19.48 0.11
C LEU A 242 9.62 -19.36 0.45
N MET A 243 9.95 -18.77 1.59
CA MET A 243 11.34 -18.63 2.05
C MET A 243 11.95 -19.98 2.42
N ASP A 244 11.19 -20.89 3.03
CA ASP A 244 11.65 -22.25 3.36
C ASP A 244 12.03 -23.00 2.08
N GLU A 245 11.20 -22.92 1.04
CA GLU A 245 11.50 -23.53 -0.27
C GLU A 245 12.72 -22.86 -0.93
N ALA A 246 12.76 -21.51 -0.97
CA ALA A 246 13.85 -20.76 -1.58
C ALA A 246 15.21 -21.05 -0.92
N TRP A 247 15.22 -21.35 0.39
CA TRP A 247 16.40 -21.50 1.22
C TRP A 247 16.60 -22.92 1.76
N ALA A 248 15.87 -23.90 1.23
CA ALA A 248 15.97 -25.30 1.65
C ALA A 248 17.39 -25.88 1.54
N LYS A 249 18.08 -25.56 0.45
CA LYS A 249 19.44 -26.05 0.22
C LYS A 249 20.46 -25.18 0.96
N PRO A 250 21.55 -25.75 1.53
CA PRO A 250 22.64 -24.97 2.10
C PRO A 250 23.18 -23.91 1.14
N LEU A 251 23.56 -22.76 1.64
CA LEU A 251 24.23 -21.74 0.84
C LEU A 251 25.68 -22.16 0.57
N ALA A 252 26.03 -22.38 -0.69
CA ALA A 252 27.40 -22.78 -1.08
C ALA A 252 28.43 -21.74 -0.57
N ALA A 253 29.61 -22.20 -0.13
CA ALA A 253 30.62 -21.36 0.49
C ALA A 253 31.06 -20.19 -0.38
N ASP A 254 31.16 -20.40 -1.69
CA ASP A 254 31.55 -19.43 -2.72
C ASP A 254 30.40 -18.64 -3.32
N ALA A 255 29.13 -18.86 -2.87
CA ALA A 255 27.98 -18.20 -3.44
C ALA A 255 28.09 -16.68 -3.40
N LYS A 256 27.92 -16.03 -4.54
CA LYS A 256 27.95 -14.58 -4.71
C LYS A 256 26.56 -14.05 -5.10
N LYS A 257 26.30 -12.79 -4.76
CA LYS A 257 25.14 -12.08 -5.29
C LYS A 257 25.23 -12.02 -6.81
N THR A 258 24.12 -12.18 -7.48
CA THR A 258 24.04 -12.18 -8.94
C THR A 258 22.90 -11.27 -9.36
N ALA A 259 23.17 -10.35 -10.28
CA ALA A 259 22.15 -9.48 -10.84
C ALA A 259 21.02 -10.31 -11.47
N HIS A 260 19.79 -9.95 -11.15
CA HIS A 260 18.63 -10.54 -11.80
C HIS A 260 18.57 -10.12 -13.26
N LYS A 261 18.18 -11.06 -14.13
CA LYS A 261 18.03 -10.77 -15.55
C LYS A 261 16.95 -9.68 -15.74
N MET A 262 17.32 -8.61 -16.44
CA MET A 262 16.39 -7.58 -16.87
C MET A 262 16.05 -7.79 -18.34
N PRO A 263 14.78 -8.06 -18.70
CA PRO A 263 14.37 -8.11 -20.09
C PRO A 263 14.71 -6.82 -20.83
N ALA A 264 15.24 -6.92 -22.05
CA ALA A 264 15.66 -5.77 -22.85
C ALA A 264 14.49 -4.82 -23.14
N LYS A 265 13.31 -5.37 -23.43
CA LYS A 265 12.09 -4.58 -23.69
C LYS A 265 11.12 -4.70 -22.51
N PRO A 266 10.40 -3.65 -22.15
CA PRO A 266 9.27 -3.75 -21.21
C PRO A 266 8.09 -4.47 -21.88
N ILE A 267 7.14 -4.97 -21.10
CA ILE A 267 5.86 -5.51 -21.58
C ILE A 267 5.05 -4.40 -22.26
N ASP A 268 4.98 -3.22 -21.62
CA ASP A 268 4.40 -2.02 -22.21
C ASP A 268 5.48 -0.92 -22.31
N PRO A 269 5.79 -0.41 -23.51
CA PRO A 269 6.78 0.67 -23.68
C PRO A 269 6.48 1.94 -22.87
N GLN A 270 5.23 2.11 -22.47
CA GLN A 270 4.75 3.24 -21.68
C GLN A 270 4.59 2.91 -20.18
N SER A 271 5.12 1.76 -19.72
CA SER A 271 5.16 1.44 -18.29
C SER A 271 5.89 2.52 -17.48
N TYR A 272 5.48 2.69 -16.22
CA TYR A 272 5.90 3.79 -15.34
C TYR A 272 7.27 3.59 -14.69
N PHE A 273 8.26 3.06 -15.42
CA PHE A 273 9.59 2.74 -14.85
C PHE A 273 10.54 3.94 -14.69
N ASN A 274 10.15 5.11 -15.20
CA ASN A 274 10.82 6.39 -14.93
C ASN A 274 9.93 7.34 -14.10
N ALA A 275 8.82 6.81 -13.57
CA ALA A 275 7.88 7.63 -12.82
C ALA A 275 8.53 8.23 -11.58
N ARG A 276 8.28 9.51 -11.39
CA ARG A 276 8.81 10.29 -10.26
C ARG A 276 7.86 11.40 -9.88
N PHE A 277 7.94 11.79 -8.64
CA PHE A 277 7.29 13.01 -8.18
C PHE A 277 8.02 14.24 -8.70
N VAL A 278 7.24 15.22 -9.11
CA VAL A 278 7.69 16.55 -9.50
C VAL A 278 7.04 17.54 -8.56
N ASP A 279 7.88 18.35 -7.93
CA ASP A 279 7.48 19.34 -6.93
C ASP A 279 6.42 20.30 -7.51
N PRO A 280 5.26 20.48 -6.85
CA PRO A 280 4.23 21.41 -7.28
C PRO A 280 4.73 22.87 -7.37
N ALA A 281 5.74 23.26 -6.63
CA ALA A 281 6.36 24.59 -6.72
C ALA A 281 6.99 24.89 -8.09
N LYS A 282 7.25 23.88 -8.93
CA LYS A 282 7.76 24.06 -10.30
C LYS A 282 6.69 24.55 -11.27
N ALA A 283 5.41 24.48 -10.90
CA ALA A 283 4.35 25.01 -11.75
C ALA A 283 4.35 26.54 -11.74
N LYS A 284 4.17 27.15 -12.91
CA LYS A 284 3.97 28.58 -13.07
C LYS A 284 2.48 28.88 -12.95
N ILE A 285 2.08 29.51 -11.84
CA ILE A 285 0.70 29.90 -11.58
C ILE A 285 0.33 31.09 -12.46
N LYS A 286 -0.75 30.99 -13.26
CA LYS A 286 -1.32 32.08 -14.01
C LYS A 286 -2.45 32.76 -13.25
N SER A 287 -3.37 31.97 -12.70
CA SER A 287 -4.53 32.49 -11.93
C SER A 287 -5.09 31.42 -11.00
N GLY A 288 -5.69 31.83 -9.88
CA GLY A 288 -6.60 31.04 -9.03
C GLY A 288 -5.97 29.89 -8.23
N TRP A 289 -4.73 29.53 -8.47
CA TRP A 289 -3.99 28.55 -7.67
C TRP A 289 -3.18 29.22 -6.55
N LYS A 290 -3.03 28.53 -5.44
CA LYS A 290 -2.15 28.92 -4.33
C LYS A 290 -1.35 27.71 -3.88
N LEU A 291 -0.05 27.89 -3.64
CA LEU A 291 0.79 26.87 -3.01
C LEU A 291 0.80 27.10 -1.51
N GLY A 292 0.48 26.09 -0.73
CA GLY A 292 0.48 26.14 0.72
C GLY A 292 -0.30 25.00 1.35
N VAL A 293 -0.29 24.94 2.68
CA VAL A 293 -1.08 24.01 3.45
C VAL A 293 -2.57 24.40 3.36
N PRO A 294 -3.46 23.48 2.93
CA PRO A 294 -4.90 23.76 2.91
C PRO A 294 -5.44 24.13 4.30
N ASP A 295 -6.44 24.98 4.37
CA ASP A 295 -7.18 25.21 5.62
C ASP A 295 -8.06 24.01 5.97
N TRP A 296 -7.43 22.99 6.52
CA TRP A 296 -8.09 21.74 6.86
C TRP A 296 -9.22 21.87 7.87
N LYS A 297 -9.27 22.98 8.63
CA LYS A 297 -10.33 23.21 9.63
C LYS A 297 -11.66 23.57 8.97
N SER A 298 -11.62 24.32 7.87
CA SER A 298 -12.81 24.72 7.12
C SER A 298 -13.36 23.61 6.23
N LEU A 299 -12.54 22.60 5.88
CA LEU A 299 -12.91 21.56 4.93
C LEU A 299 -13.68 20.42 5.59
N LYS A 300 -14.75 19.95 4.92
CA LYS A 300 -15.52 18.77 5.32
C LYS A 300 -14.75 17.48 4.99
N GLY A 301 -15.14 16.38 5.63
CA GLY A 301 -14.54 15.05 5.40
C GLY A 301 -13.30 14.76 6.24
N GLY A 302 -12.98 13.48 6.40
CA GLY A 302 -11.81 13.00 7.11
C GLY A 302 -10.50 13.38 6.40
N LYS A 303 -9.43 13.58 7.15
CA LYS A 303 -8.10 13.90 6.66
C LYS A 303 -7.10 12.87 7.17
N ARG A 304 -6.14 12.49 6.34
CA ARG A 304 -5.04 11.63 6.76
C ARG A 304 -3.90 12.50 7.30
N GLY A 305 -3.51 12.29 8.56
CA GLY A 305 -2.54 13.12 9.27
C GLY A 305 -1.22 13.34 8.51
N ARG A 306 -0.77 12.34 7.74
CA ARG A 306 0.46 12.46 6.92
C ARG A 306 0.41 13.56 5.86
N PHE A 307 -0.79 14.00 5.43
CA PHE A 307 -0.97 15.02 4.39
C PHE A 307 -1.40 16.38 4.93
N THR A 308 -1.66 16.51 6.22
CA THR A 308 -2.22 17.75 6.77
C THR A 308 -1.20 18.87 7.02
N LYS A 309 0.08 18.57 6.89
CA LYS A 309 1.18 19.53 7.15
C LYS A 309 2.08 19.75 5.92
N ILE A 310 1.62 19.35 4.73
CA ILE A 310 2.39 19.51 3.50
C ILE A 310 1.75 20.57 2.62
N ASP A 311 2.60 21.31 1.90
CA ASP A 311 2.15 22.24 0.88
C ASP A 311 1.54 21.51 -0.30
N MET A 312 0.44 22.06 -0.82
CA MET A 312 -0.27 21.58 -2.01
C MET A 312 -0.57 22.78 -2.91
N LEU A 313 -0.63 22.55 -4.21
CA LEU A 313 -1.29 23.50 -5.10
C LEU A 313 -2.80 23.35 -4.92
N CYS A 314 -3.45 24.40 -4.45
CA CYS A 314 -4.86 24.45 -4.15
C CYS A 314 -5.56 25.44 -5.06
N ALA A 315 -6.69 25.01 -5.66
CA ALA A 315 -7.64 25.87 -6.34
C ALA A 315 -9.04 25.51 -5.83
N GLU A 316 -9.85 26.52 -5.51
CA GLU A 316 -11.17 26.29 -4.90
C GLU A 316 -12.32 26.55 -5.90
N ALA A 317 -12.04 27.25 -6.99
CA ALA A 317 -13.05 27.65 -7.99
C ALA A 317 -12.62 27.28 -9.41
N PRO A 318 -13.58 27.17 -10.36
CA PRO A 318 -13.28 27.03 -11.78
C PRO A 318 -12.52 28.24 -12.34
N GLY A 319 -11.77 28.04 -13.43
CA GLY A 319 -11.00 29.09 -14.11
C GLY A 319 -9.60 29.30 -13.56
N ALA A 320 -9.19 28.58 -12.53
CA ALA A 320 -7.80 28.57 -12.10
C ALA A 320 -6.91 27.92 -13.17
N GLU A 321 -5.77 28.55 -13.50
CA GLU A 321 -4.87 28.08 -14.56
C GLU A 321 -3.41 28.10 -14.10
N LEU A 322 -2.67 27.05 -14.45
CA LEU A 322 -1.22 26.96 -14.28
C LEU A 322 -0.57 26.28 -15.49
N THR A 323 0.74 26.42 -15.60
CA THR A 323 1.57 25.71 -16.57
C THR A 323 2.69 24.95 -15.87
N LEU A 324 3.08 23.79 -16.43
CA LEU A 324 4.22 22.99 -15.95
C LEU A 324 5.01 22.47 -17.13
N GLU A 325 6.30 22.74 -17.16
CA GLU A 325 7.24 22.09 -18.07
C GLU A 325 7.74 20.78 -17.45
N PHE A 326 7.72 19.70 -18.20
CA PHE A 326 8.20 18.39 -17.74
C PHE A 326 8.91 17.63 -18.87
N THR A 327 9.68 16.64 -18.51
CA THR A 327 10.31 15.71 -19.45
C THR A 327 9.81 14.31 -19.17
N GLY A 328 9.39 13.57 -20.20
CA GLY A 328 8.92 12.21 -20.01
C GLY A 328 8.05 11.70 -21.14
N LYS A 329 7.30 10.64 -20.87
CA LYS A 329 6.30 10.00 -21.75
C LYS A 329 4.88 10.07 -21.18
N GLY A 330 4.75 10.61 -19.99
CA GLY A 330 3.47 10.72 -19.30
C GLY A 330 3.52 11.76 -18.21
N ILE A 331 2.36 12.32 -17.90
CA ILE A 331 2.17 13.31 -16.84
C ILE A 331 0.81 13.09 -16.17
N GLY A 332 0.79 13.23 -14.86
CA GLY A 332 -0.38 13.19 -14.03
C GLY A 332 -0.18 13.96 -12.75
N ALA A 333 -1.10 13.80 -11.81
CA ALA A 333 -1.01 14.41 -10.50
C ALA A 333 -1.37 13.42 -9.39
N TYR A 334 -0.66 13.49 -8.28
CA TYR A 334 -0.99 12.86 -7.01
C TYR A 334 -1.78 13.88 -6.20
N VAL A 335 -3.06 13.64 -6.03
CA VAL A 335 -4.02 14.60 -5.49
C VAL A 335 -4.63 14.16 -4.17
N SER A 336 -5.10 15.13 -3.39
CA SER A 336 -5.97 14.92 -2.23
C SER A 336 -7.40 15.31 -2.62
N ALA A 337 -8.21 14.32 -2.99
CA ALA A 337 -9.56 14.50 -3.52
C ALA A 337 -10.60 14.40 -2.40
N GLY A 338 -11.10 15.53 -1.92
CA GLY A 338 -12.10 15.64 -0.86
C GLY A 338 -13.56 15.60 -1.35
N PRO A 339 -14.53 15.81 -0.45
CA PRO A 339 -15.94 15.93 -0.81
C PRO A 339 -16.21 17.04 -1.82
N ASP A 340 -15.37 18.03 -1.87
CA ASP A 340 -15.38 19.22 -2.72
C ASP A 340 -14.51 19.08 -3.99
N ALA A 341 -13.98 17.91 -4.27
CA ALA A 341 -13.08 17.68 -5.41
C ALA A 341 -13.77 17.97 -6.74
N GLY A 342 -13.09 18.73 -7.58
CA GLY A 342 -13.54 19.21 -8.88
C GLY A 342 -13.00 18.41 -10.06
N VAL A 343 -13.02 19.04 -11.22
CA VAL A 343 -12.53 18.49 -12.49
C VAL A 343 -11.37 19.35 -12.98
N LEU A 344 -10.30 18.67 -13.41
CA LEU A 344 -9.16 19.28 -14.09
C LEU A 344 -9.29 19.08 -15.60
N GLU A 345 -8.98 20.10 -16.36
CA GLU A 345 -8.78 20.07 -17.79
C GLU A 345 -7.29 20.24 -18.08
N ALA A 346 -6.70 19.24 -18.71
CA ALA A 346 -5.27 19.17 -19.02
C ALA A 346 -5.06 19.28 -20.52
N THR A 347 -4.29 20.27 -20.95
CA THR A 347 -3.82 20.42 -22.34
C THR A 347 -2.31 20.23 -22.36
N ILE A 348 -1.82 19.30 -23.19
CA ILE A 348 -0.39 19.03 -23.34
C ILE A 348 0.03 19.41 -24.75
N ASP A 349 1.04 20.27 -24.87
CA ASP A 349 1.62 20.76 -26.14
C ASP A 349 0.57 21.29 -27.14
N GLY A 350 -0.49 21.92 -26.63
CA GLY A 350 -1.57 22.44 -27.45
C GLY A 350 -2.51 21.39 -28.05
N ALA A 351 -2.40 20.11 -27.65
CA ALA A 351 -3.31 19.06 -28.09
C ALA A 351 -4.72 19.24 -27.51
N LYS A 352 -5.66 18.42 -27.98
CA LYS A 352 -7.05 18.42 -27.46
C LYS A 352 -7.07 18.23 -25.95
N PRO A 353 -7.78 19.08 -25.19
CA PRO A 353 -7.88 18.97 -23.75
C PRO A 353 -8.48 17.64 -23.28
N VAL A 354 -7.96 17.11 -22.19
CA VAL A 354 -8.50 15.93 -21.50
C VAL A 354 -9.06 16.38 -20.15
N LYS A 355 -10.32 16.04 -19.87
CA LYS A 355 -10.96 16.31 -18.58
C LYS A 355 -10.80 15.12 -17.66
N VAL A 356 -10.35 15.37 -16.41
CA VAL A 356 -10.15 14.35 -15.38
C VAL A 356 -10.92 14.74 -14.12
N ASP A 357 -11.89 13.92 -13.76
CA ASP A 357 -12.63 14.07 -12.51
C ASP A 357 -11.75 13.60 -11.33
N LEU A 358 -11.52 14.49 -10.38
CA LEU A 358 -10.77 14.19 -9.17
C LEU A 358 -11.62 13.45 -8.13
N TYR A 359 -12.95 13.63 -8.17
CA TYR A 359 -13.85 13.00 -7.21
C TYR A 359 -13.83 11.48 -7.36
N HIS A 360 -13.78 10.80 -6.24
CA HIS A 360 -13.84 9.35 -6.14
C HIS A 360 -14.95 8.97 -5.14
N ARG A 361 -15.54 7.79 -5.25
CA ARG A 361 -16.59 7.34 -4.31
C ARG A 361 -16.21 7.47 -2.83
N TYR A 362 -14.92 7.33 -2.50
CA TYR A 362 -14.42 7.54 -1.14
C TYR A 362 -14.21 9.01 -0.79
N SER A 363 -14.18 9.92 -1.77
CA SER A 363 -14.10 11.36 -1.53
C SER A 363 -15.32 11.90 -0.79
N ARG A 364 -16.47 11.20 -0.84
CA ARG A 364 -17.69 11.58 -0.12
C ARG A 364 -17.45 11.85 1.38
N GLY A 365 -16.57 11.12 2.02
CA GLY A 365 -16.28 11.24 3.45
C GLY A 365 -14.80 11.44 3.82
N LEU A 366 -13.90 11.49 2.84
CA LEU A 366 -12.46 11.49 3.06
C LEU A 366 -11.75 12.32 2.00
N HIS A 367 -10.74 13.10 2.40
CA HIS A 367 -9.75 13.61 1.46
C HIS A 367 -8.86 12.46 1.00
N TYR A 368 -9.22 11.88 -0.15
CA TYR A 368 -8.73 10.62 -0.67
C TYR A 368 -7.48 10.85 -1.52
N PRO A 369 -6.32 10.26 -1.16
CA PRO A 369 -5.10 10.39 -1.97
C PRO A 369 -5.18 9.45 -3.18
N ARG A 370 -5.01 9.99 -4.38
CA ARG A 370 -4.98 9.20 -5.63
C ARG A 370 -4.07 9.83 -6.68
N THR A 371 -3.52 8.98 -7.54
CA THR A 371 -2.87 9.44 -8.76
C THR A 371 -3.87 9.44 -9.90
N VAL A 372 -3.95 10.55 -10.62
CA VAL A 372 -4.69 10.69 -11.87
C VAL A 372 -3.71 11.00 -12.99
N MET A 373 -3.79 10.27 -14.10
CA MET A 373 -2.93 10.52 -15.27
C MET A 373 -3.69 11.39 -16.27
N PHE A 374 -3.05 12.46 -16.74
CA PHE A 374 -3.55 13.32 -17.82
C PHE A 374 -3.20 12.73 -19.17
N SER A 375 -2.00 12.16 -19.28
CA SER A 375 -1.55 11.36 -20.41
C SER A 375 -0.47 10.38 -19.97
N ALA A 376 -0.45 9.20 -20.57
CA ALA A 376 0.55 8.17 -20.35
C ALA A 376 1.17 7.63 -21.65
N ASP A 377 0.84 8.23 -22.80
CA ASP A 377 1.22 7.74 -24.13
C ASP A 377 1.89 8.84 -24.98
N LEU A 378 2.62 9.76 -24.32
CA LEU A 378 3.38 10.80 -25.03
C LEU A 378 4.65 10.21 -25.67
N LYS A 379 5.17 10.89 -26.68
CA LYS A 379 6.54 10.63 -27.17
C LYS A 379 7.55 11.04 -26.09
N PRO A 380 8.70 10.35 -25.99
CA PRO A 380 9.75 10.80 -25.07
C PRO A 380 10.23 12.22 -25.42
N GLY A 381 10.26 13.13 -24.47
CA GLY A 381 10.70 14.50 -24.74
C GLY A 381 10.33 15.50 -23.64
N LYS A 382 10.59 16.77 -23.95
CA LYS A 382 10.11 17.92 -23.17
C LYS A 382 8.70 18.27 -23.61
N HIS A 383 7.85 18.57 -22.64
CA HIS A 383 6.44 18.88 -22.86
C HIS A 383 5.99 20.02 -21.95
N THR A 384 4.92 20.68 -22.35
CA THR A 384 4.26 21.73 -21.57
C THR A 384 2.84 21.30 -21.27
N LEU A 385 2.51 21.18 -19.96
CA LEU A 385 1.15 20.99 -19.45
C LEU A 385 0.53 22.36 -19.14
N ILE A 386 -0.67 22.59 -19.65
CA ILE A 386 -1.58 23.65 -19.18
C ILE A 386 -2.68 22.93 -18.40
N LEU A 387 -2.91 23.32 -17.16
CA LEU A 387 -3.89 22.70 -16.29
C LEU A 387 -4.88 23.74 -15.80
N LYS A 388 -6.18 23.46 -15.99
CA LYS A 388 -7.28 24.35 -15.59
C LYS A 388 -8.25 23.60 -14.67
N THR A 389 -8.82 24.30 -13.70
CA THR A 389 -10.03 23.85 -13.02
C THR A 389 -11.25 24.24 -13.85
N VAL A 390 -12.17 23.31 -14.05
CA VAL A 390 -13.37 23.54 -14.86
C VAL A 390 -14.64 23.16 -14.14
N ALA A 391 -15.72 23.90 -14.38
CA ALA A 391 -17.05 23.49 -13.95
C ALA A 391 -17.61 22.44 -14.93
N ILE A 392 -18.41 21.52 -14.40
CA ILE A 392 -19.20 20.57 -15.18
C ILE A 392 -20.66 20.84 -14.84
N GLU A 393 -21.42 21.27 -15.81
CA GLU A 393 -22.86 21.47 -15.66
C GLU A 393 -23.58 20.14 -15.36
N GLY A 394 -24.57 20.17 -14.47
CA GLY A 394 -25.33 18.97 -14.08
C GLY A 394 -24.57 17.95 -13.23
N ARG A 395 -23.38 18.28 -12.71
CA ARG A 395 -22.62 17.38 -11.86
C ARG A 395 -23.25 17.26 -10.46
N GLU A 396 -23.70 16.05 -10.13
CA GLU A 396 -24.41 15.78 -8.86
C GLU A 396 -23.48 15.63 -7.63
N GLN A 397 -22.23 15.25 -7.82
CA GLN A 397 -21.30 14.93 -6.72
C GLN A 397 -19.97 15.68 -6.87
N GLY A 398 -19.33 15.93 -5.73
CA GLY A 398 -18.09 16.69 -5.67
C GLY A 398 -18.35 18.20 -5.67
N GLY A 399 -17.33 18.95 -6.05
CA GLY A 399 -17.32 20.40 -6.09
C GLY A 399 -16.41 20.92 -7.18
N THR A 400 -15.66 21.97 -6.89
CA THR A 400 -14.79 22.66 -7.84
C THR A 400 -13.33 22.68 -7.41
N ALA A 401 -13.01 22.18 -6.21
CA ALA A 401 -11.68 22.27 -5.65
C ALA A 401 -10.69 21.25 -6.24
N ALA A 402 -9.45 21.65 -6.35
CA ALA A 402 -8.33 20.76 -6.68
C ALA A 402 -7.18 20.97 -5.70
N ARG A 403 -6.59 19.87 -5.21
CA ARG A 403 -5.43 19.88 -4.30
C ARG A 403 -4.40 18.90 -4.81
N ILE A 404 -3.31 19.43 -5.37
CA ILE A 404 -2.23 18.65 -5.96
C ILE A 404 -1.06 18.61 -4.97
N MET A 405 -0.76 17.40 -4.46
CA MET A 405 0.37 17.17 -3.56
C MET A 405 1.69 17.07 -4.33
N GLN A 406 1.67 16.42 -5.50
CA GLN A 406 2.82 16.25 -6.38
C GLN A 406 2.31 16.09 -7.82
N PHE A 407 3.08 16.52 -8.81
CA PHE A 407 2.90 15.98 -10.16
C PHE A 407 3.62 14.65 -10.29
N VAL A 408 3.20 13.82 -11.25
CA VAL A 408 3.80 12.51 -11.54
C VAL A 408 4.22 12.51 -13.00
N ALA A 409 5.51 12.57 -13.26
CA ALA A 409 6.07 12.47 -14.61
C ALA A 409 6.75 11.09 -14.79
N ASN A 410 6.55 10.47 -15.98
CA ASN A 410 7.14 9.17 -16.32
C ASN A 410 8.09 9.30 -17.51
#